data_a4e6043e7c87c0c1a44f2e28ef424ae2
#
_entry.id   a4e6043e7c87c0c1a44f2e28ef424ae2
#
_cell.length_a   1.000
_cell.length_b   1.000
_cell.length_c   1.000
_cell.angle_alpha   90.00
_cell.angle_beta   90.00
_cell.angle_gamma   90.00
#
_symmetry.space_group_name_H-M   'P 1'
#
loop_
_entity.id
_entity.type
_entity.pdbx_description
1 polymer ?
#
loop_
_entity_poly.entity_id
_entity_poly.type
_entity_poly.pdbx_seq_one_letter_code
_entity_poly.pdbx_strand_id
1 'polypeptide(L)'
;MNGRESQIKHRTAFRRLGTVLLLCPAFAGVAWSGSTMRVEVAANAGYKVLGWNNLGMHCVDSDFSVFTILPPYNTIHAQVIDDGGRLVNPLGGIRVTYEAAADPNGSINTTSAGKTNFWQHVEALFGITLPVDEGLPVPGPDSFAMPGVANTPQAMGVEAASGWFAAYGIPIVPIDDLGHHNPYPLMRLTAWAGTSPLGSSDVVLPVSDEMNCRACHASGVGPAAMPTAGWVFDPDSNRDFRLNVLRLHDERNVFNPLFQQALASAGYNPDGLYASVVSDGVPLLCARCHLSEALPGSGVAGVSPLTQVMHTVHSHVVDPATSIPLDAVASQSACYYCHPGAQTHCLRGAMARPTRADGSLVMPCQSCHGLMSRVGAPNRTGWLDEPTCQNCHTGTAVRNNGQIRYESAFDSSGQLRQAVSTAFATDINVPAPGHSLYRHSTGHGGLYCQACHGPTHAEFPSLERNDNLSSIALEGHDGMLVECQACHASPPETIDGGPHGLHPVGQGWVKKHGEAAEGEDAVRCQACHGTDYRGTVLSSAQADRTFDGHHLGTRTFSRGQQIGCHHCHGGLSGKSNGGSDAGLTAARISTHASVASLARDPQDNLLP
;
A
#
# COMPACT_ATOMS: atom_id res chain seq x y z
N MET A 1 35.73 32.53 -52.55
CA MET A 1 35.13 33.63 -53.37
C MET A 1 33.82 33.98 -52.68
N ASN A 2 33.85 35.17 -52.07
CA ASN A 2 32.76 36.14 -51.83
C ASN A 2 31.40 35.58 -51.35
N GLY A 3 30.90 35.86 -50.16
CA GLY A 3 30.90 37.11 -49.39
C GLY A 3 29.57 37.84 -49.57
N ARG A 4 28.84 37.98 -48.48
CA ARG A 4 28.21 39.24 -48.04
C ARG A 4 27.29 39.05 -46.82
N GLU A 5 27.76 39.62 -45.75
CA GLU A 5 26.96 40.09 -44.61
C GLU A 5 25.96 41.17 -45.08
N SER A 6 24.84 41.30 -44.37
CA SER A 6 24.08 42.54 -44.34
C SER A 6 23.43 42.69 -42.96
N GLN A 7 24.08 43.55 -42.18
CA GLN A 7 23.51 44.21 -41.00
C GLN A 7 22.53 45.32 -41.47
N ILE A 8 21.42 45.49 -40.78
CA ILE A 8 20.66 46.75 -40.79
C ILE A 8 20.25 47.13 -39.35
N LYS A 9 20.56 48.39 -39.09
CA LYS A 9 20.63 49.15 -37.84
C LYS A 9 19.27 49.55 -37.27
N HIS A 10 19.32 49.82 -35.96
CA HIS A 10 18.41 50.61 -35.15
C HIS A 10 17.81 51.86 -35.80
N ARG A 11 16.55 52.17 -35.45
CA ARG A 11 16.08 53.54 -35.27
C ARG A 11 15.04 53.64 -34.14
N THR A 12 15.45 54.33 -33.10
CA THR A 12 14.67 54.95 -32.04
C THR A 12 13.81 56.10 -32.60
N ALA A 13 12.58 56.24 -32.19
CA ALA A 13 11.84 57.50 -32.27
C ALA A 13 10.86 57.63 -31.08
N PHE A 14 11.12 58.68 -30.32
CA PHE A 14 10.31 59.22 -29.22
C PHE A 14 9.12 60.06 -29.74
N ARG A 15 8.08 60.17 -28.90
CA ARG A 15 7.05 61.23 -28.71
C ARG A 15 5.64 60.80 -29.14
N ARG A 16 4.57 60.90 -28.33
CA ARG A 16 4.10 62.00 -27.44
C ARG A 16 2.99 61.46 -26.53
N LEU A 17 2.88 62.05 -25.34
CA LEU A 17 1.74 61.96 -24.41
C LEU A 17 0.42 62.36 -25.10
N GLY A 18 -0.59 61.56 -24.84
CA GLY A 18 -1.99 61.92 -25.03
C GLY A 18 -2.79 61.36 -23.85
N THR A 19 -3.16 62.24 -22.93
CA THR A 19 -4.03 61.92 -21.80
C THR A 19 -5.45 61.66 -22.31
N VAL A 20 -5.94 60.43 -22.20
CA VAL A 20 -7.36 60.10 -22.41
C VAL A 20 -7.91 59.62 -21.05
N LEU A 21 -8.77 60.47 -20.47
CA LEU A 21 -9.64 60.09 -19.38
C LEU A 21 -10.63 59.03 -19.87
N LEU A 22 -10.49 57.80 -19.40
CA LEU A 22 -11.52 56.78 -19.55
C LEU A 22 -12.21 56.56 -18.20
N LEU A 23 -13.47 56.91 -18.16
CA LEU A 23 -14.42 56.59 -17.10
C LEU A 23 -14.42 55.07 -16.88
N CYS A 24 -14.03 54.58 -15.71
CA CYS A 24 -14.30 53.23 -15.26
C CYS A 24 -15.75 53.13 -14.80
N PRO A 25 -16.52 52.18 -15.33
CA PRO A 25 -17.75 51.76 -14.67
C PRO A 25 -17.39 50.96 -13.42
N ALA A 26 -18.02 51.34 -12.30
CA ALA A 26 -17.91 50.61 -11.05
C ALA A 26 -18.46 49.19 -11.23
N PHE A 27 -17.59 48.19 -11.28
CA PHE A 27 -17.95 46.80 -11.08
C PHE A 27 -18.26 46.61 -9.61
N ALA A 28 -19.55 46.37 -9.31
CA ALA A 28 -19.98 45.88 -8.02
C ALA A 28 -19.27 44.55 -7.78
N GLY A 29 -18.39 44.55 -6.78
CA GLY A 29 -17.72 43.33 -6.33
C GLY A 29 -18.76 42.33 -5.84
N VAL A 30 -19.00 41.30 -6.60
CA VAL A 30 -19.61 40.07 -6.09
C VAL A 30 -18.56 39.46 -5.16
N ALA A 31 -18.77 39.65 -3.85
CA ALA A 31 -18.03 38.91 -2.86
C ALA A 31 -18.33 37.43 -3.07
N TRP A 32 -17.41 36.72 -3.66
CA TRP A 32 -17.37 35.25 -3.58
C TRP A 32 -17.16 34.92 -2.11
N SER A 33 -18.23 34.64 -1.40
CA SER A 33 -18.15 33.91 -0.14
C SER A 33 -17.61 32.51 -0.50
N GLY A 34 -16.31 32.34 -0.32
CA GLY A 34 -15.68 31.04 -0.31
C GLY A 34 -16.38 30.22 0.78
N SER A 35 -17.42 29.49 0.42
CA SER A 35 -17.95 28.42 1.23
C SER A 35 -16.81 27.39 1.29
N THR A 36 -16.00 27.45 2.35
CA THR A 36 -15.26 26.29 2.77
C THR A 36 -16.31 25.24 3.07
N MET A 37 -16.51 24.29 2.13
CA MET A 37 -17.16 23.03 2.47
C MET A 37 -16.36 22.43 3.62
N ARG A 38 -16.78 22.72 4.84
CA ARG A 38 -16.53 21.83 5.95
C ARG A 38 -17.27 20.55 5.54
N VAL A 39 -16.50 19.51 5.24
CA VAL A 39 -17.03 18.16 5.28
C VAL A 39 -17.56 18.02 6.71
N GLU A 40 -18.88 18.14 6.88
CA GLU A 40 -19.53 17.73 8.10
C GLU A 40 -19.32 16.22 8.18
N VAL A 41 -18.27 15.82 8.88
CA VAL A 41 -18.19 14.47 9.42
C VAL A 41 -19.43 14.34 10.28
N ALA A 42 -20.40 13.54 9.82
CA ALA A 42 -21.60 13.24 10.57
C ALA A 42 -21.17 12.95 12.01
N ALA A 43 -21.83 13.57 12.98
CA ALA A 43 -21.48 13.40 14.39
C ALA A 43 -21.47 11.90 14.68
N ASN A 44 -20.27 11.33 14.73
CA ASN A 44 -20.07 9.90 14.89
C ASN A 44 -20.75 9.49 16.19
N ALA A 45 -21.69 8.55 16.12
CA ALA A 45 -22.36 7.95 17.28
C ALA A 45 -21.40 7.11 18.15
N GLY A 46 -20.11 7.46 18.15
CA GLY A 46 -19.05 6.75 18.85
C GLY A 46 -18.41 5.60 18.06
N TYR A 47 -19.08 5.08 17.04
CA TYR A 47 -18.56 4.00 16.20
C TYR A 47 -17.42 4.46 15.29
N LYS A 48 -16.44 3.58 15.06
CA LYS A 48 -15.32 3.80 14.14
C LYS A 48 -15.37 2.80 13.00
N VAL A 49 -15.14 3.28 11.80
CA VAL A 49 -14.99 2.43 10.61
C VAL A 49 -13.52 2.43 10.24
N LEU A 50 -12.91 1.27 10.25
CA LEU A 50 -11.54 1.05 9.80
C LEU A 50 -11.60 0.37 8.44
N GLY A 51 -11.11 1.04 7.41
CA GLY A 51 -11.11 0.52 6.05
C GLY A 51 -9.72 0.48 5.46
N TRP A 52 -9.49 -0.47 4.55
CA TRP A 52 -8.23 -0.59 3.84
C TRP A 52 -8.40 -1.30 2.49
N ASN A 53 -7.49 -1.02 1.57
CA ASN A 53 -7.33 -1.81 0.35
C ASN A 53 -6.48 -3.06 0.65
N ASN A 54 -6.77 -4.19 0.03
CA ASN A 54 -6.09 -5.44 0.36
C ASN A 54 -4.63 -5.52 -0.08
N LEU A 55 -4.22 -4.81 -1.15
CA LEU A 55 -2.87 -4.91 -1.75
C LEU A 55 -2.07 -3.59 -1.68
N GLY A 56 -2.74 -2.48 -1.37
CA GLY A 56 -2.12 -1.15 -1.38
C GLY A 56 -1.89 -0.54 -2.75
N MET A 57 -1.97 -1.33 -3.83
CA MET A 57 -2.03 -0.89 -5.22
C MET A 57 -2.59 -2.01 -6.07
N HIS A 58 -3.62 -1.70 -6.87
CA HIS A 58 -4.09 -2.57 -7.94
C HIS A 58 -3.61 -2.02 -9.28
N CYS A 59 -3.23 -2.91 -10.19
CA CYS A 59 -2.86 -2.55 -11.53
C CYS A 59 -3.99 -2.86 -12.50
N VAL A 60 -4.10 -2.07 -13.56
CA VAL A 60 -5.09 -2.20 -14.61
C VAL A 60 -4.44 -1.93 -15.97
N ASP A 61 -4.87 -2.60 -17.01
CA ASP A 61 -4.44 -2.27 -18.37
C ASP A 61 -5.05 -0.93 -18.81
N SER A 62 -4.28 -0.13 -19.54
CA SER A 62 -4.74 1.13 -20.13
C SER A 62 -5.52 0.95 -21.44
N ASP A 63 -5.40 -0.24 -22.08
CA ASP A 63 -6.05 -0.58 -23.34
C ASP A 63 -6.37 -2.08 -23.40
N PHE A 64 -7.59 -2.40 -23.78
CA PHE A 64 -8.16 -3.75 -23.79
C PHE A 64 -8.40 -4.29 -25.23
N SER A 65 -7.97 -3.56 -26.26
CA SER A 65 -8.27 -3.91 -27.65
C SER A 65 -7.36 -5.00 -28.23
N VAL A 66 -6.21 -5.27 -27.61
CA VAL A 66 -5.25 -6.28 -28.07
C VAL A 66 -5.17 -7.45 -27.10
N PHE A 67 -4.73 -7.19 -25.88
CA PHE A 67 -4.78 -8.16 -24.80
C PHE A 67 -4.94 -7.47 -23.43
N THR A 68 -5.43 -8.23 -22.47
CA THR A 68 -5.41 -7.82 -21.06
C THR A 68 -4.70 -8.87 -20.20
N ILE A 69 -3.89 -8.35 -19.28
CA ILE A 69 -3.28 -9.07 -18.17
C ILE A 69 -4.10 -8.83 -16.91
N LEU A 70 -4.48 -7.57 -16.68
CA LEU A 70 -5.11 -7.07 -15.47
C LEU A 70 -6.36 -6.27 -15.81
N PRO A 71 -7.56 -6.85 -15.66
CA PRO A 71 -8.81 -6.11 -15.77
C PRO A 71 -8.96 -5.10 -14.62
N PRO A 72 -9.84 -4.10 -14.73
CA PRO A 72 -10.18 -3.24 -13.61
C PRO A 72 -10.87 -4.09 -12.54
N TYR A 73 -10.18 -4.25 -11.41
CA TYR A 73 -10.59 -5.11 -10.31
C TYR A 73 -9.92 -4.62 -9.03
N ASN A 74 -10.68 -4.08 -8.09
CA ASN A 74 -10.13 -3.56 -6.85
C ASN A 74 -10.94 -4.03 -5.64
N THR A 75 -10.36 -3.98 -4.45
CA THR A 75 -10.96 -4.56 -3.26
C THR A 75 -10.86 -3.62 -2.07
N ILE A 76 -11.95 -3.48 -1.33
CA ILE A 76 -12.00 -2.78 -0.04
C ILE A 76 -12.42 -3.78 1.03
N HIS A 77 -11.72 -3.74 2.17
CA HIS A 77 -12.12 -4.38 3.41
C HIS A 77 -12.46 -3.33 4.47
N ALA A 78 -13.35 -3.68 5.39
CA ALA A 78 -13.69 -2.82 6.51
C ALA A 78 -14.01 -3.63 7.77
N GLN A 79 -13.62 -3.07 8.92
CA GLN A 79 -14.06 -3.50 10.24
C GLN A 79 -14.68 -2.32 10.98
N VAL A 80 -15.65 -2.60 11.84
CA VAL A 80 -16.36 -1.57 12.61
C VAL A 80 -16.12 -1.81 14.09
N ILE A 81 -15.81 -0.74 14.81
CA ILE A 81 -15.63 -0.74 16.27
C ILE A 81 -16.81 0.03 16.87
N ASP A 82 -17.44 -0.51 17.90
CA ASP A 82 -18.51 0.15 18.64
C ASP A 82 -17.99 1.26 19.56
N ASP A 83 -18.90 2.00 20.18
CA ASP A 83 -18.59 3.07 21.13
C ASP A 83 -17.90 2.57 22.42
N GLY A 84 -17.98 1.28 22.70
CA GLY A 84 -17.27 0.60 23.78
C GLY A 84 -15.85 0.16 23.43
N GLY A 85 -15.40 0.41 22.19
CA GLY A 85 -14.09 -0.04 21.70
C GLY A 85 -14.03 -1.54 21.37
N ARG A 86 -15.16 -2.17 21.02
CA ARG A 86 -15.22 -3.60 20.67
C ARG A 86 -15.46 -3.77 19.19
N LEU A 87 -14.81 -4.77 18.61
CA LEU A 87 -15.07 -5.18 17.25
C LEU A 87 -16.52 -5.66 17.09
N VAL A 88 -17.23 -5.05 16.16
CA VAL A 88 -18.62 -5.42 15.83
C VAL A 88 -18.60 -6.72 15.03
N ASN A 89 -19.46 -7.67 15.42
CA ASN A 89 -19.72 -8.85 14.61
C ASN A 89 -20.45 -8.42 13.31
N PRO A 90 -19.91 -8.69 12.11
CA PRO A 90 -20.55 -8.30 10.86
C PRO A 90 -21.98 -8.85 10.67
N LEU A 91 -22.31 -9.98 11.32
CA LEU A 91 -23.66 -10.56 11.34
C LEU A 91 -24.61 -9.88 12.35
N GLY A 92 -24.13 -8.89 13.11
CA GLY A 92 -24.86 -8.25 14.21
C GLY A 92 -25.90 -7.19 13.78
N GLY A 93 -26.30 -7.16 12.50
CA GLY A 93 -27.33 -6.24 12.01
C GLY A 93 -26.83 -4.85 11.59
N ILE A 94 -25.51 -4.61 11.61
CA ILE A 94 -24.87 -3.44 11.01
C ILE A 94 -24.57 -3.76 9.55
N ARG A 95 -24.76 -2.78 8.66
CA ARG A 95 -24.29 -2.83 7.28
C ARG A 95 -23.24 -1.77 7.04
N VAL A 96 -22.33 -2.00 6.11
CA VAL A 96 -21.36 -1.01 5.63
C VAL A 96 -21.62 -0.75 4.15
N THR A 97 -21.53 0.51 3.76
CA THR A 97 -21.62 0.93 2.35
C THR A 97 -20.36 1.68 1.97
N TYR A 98 -20.06 1.72 0.65
CA TYR A 98 -19.02 2.59 0.08
C TYR A 98 -19.59 3.47 -1.02
N GLU A 99 -19.05 4.68 -1.15
CA GLU A 99 -19.34 5.65 -2.21
C GLU A 99 -18.07 6.44 -2.51
N ALA A 100 -17.97 7.07 -3.68
CA ALA A 100 -16.81 7.88 -4.01
C ALA A 100 -16.76 9.13 -3.12
N ALA A 101 -15.56 9.47 -2.66
CA ALA A 101 -15.30 10.69 -1.91
C ALA A 101 -14.33 11.59 -2.69
N ALA A 102 -14.57 12.91 -2.65
CA ALA A 102 -13.62 13.85 -3.19
C ALA A 102 -12.38 13.91 -2.30
N ASP A 103 -11.21 13.90 -2.92
CA ASP A 103 -9.95 14.13 -2.21
C ASP A 103 -9.81 15.62 -1.82
N PRO A 104 -8.79 15.99 -1.02
CA PRO A 104 -8.57 17.38 -0.63
C PRO A 104 -8.34 18.37 -1.79
N ASN A 105 -8.06 17.87 -3.00
CA ASN A 105 -7.91 18.69 -4.20
C ASN A 105 -9.20 18.77 -5.03
N GLY A 106 -10.24 18.05 -4.61
CA GLY A 106 -11.55 18.00 -5.26
C GLY A 106 -11.68 16.93 -6.35
N SER A 107 -10.66 16.08 -6.56
CA SER A 107 -10.76 14.94 -7.48
C SER A 107 -11.66 13.86 -6.90
N ILE A 108 -12.58 13.35 -7.71
CA ILE A 108 -13.52 12.29 -7.35
C ILE A 108 -13.65 11.28 -8.49
N ASN A 109 -13.88 10.02 -8.18
CA ASN A 109 -14.00 8.95 -9.16
C ASN A 109 -15.25 8.11 -8.87
N THR A 110 -16.37 8.49 -9.44
CA THR A 110 -17.67 7.86 -9.19
C THR A 110 -17.99 6.71 -10.13
N THR A 111 -17.41 6.72 -11.34
CA THR A 111 -17.75 5.79 -12.43
C THR A 111 -16.52 5.43 -13.24
N SER A 112 -16.48 4.25 -13.83
CA SER A 112 -15.48 3.84 -14.83
C SER A 112 -15.98 4.02 -16.28
N ALA A 113 -17.22 4.50 -16.44
CA ALA A 113 -17.84 4.70 -17.74
C ALA A 113 -17.06 5.67 -18.64
N GLY A 114 -16.71 5.24 -19.84
CA GLY A 114 -16.06 6.08 -20.85
C GLY A 114 -14.62 6.49 -20.55
N LYS A 115 -14.02 6.01 -19.45
CA LYS A 115 -12.65 6.35 -19.04
C LYS A 115 -11.58 5.46 -19.68
N THR A 116 -11.94 4.24 -20.05
CA THR A 116 -11.12 3.30 -20.82
C THR A 116 -12.00 2.59 -21.86
N ASN A 117 -11.40 1.77 -22.72
CA ASN A 117 -12.13 0.92 -23.65
C ASN A 117 -12.53 -0.45 -23.06
N PHE A 118 -12.40 -0.66 -21.75
CA PHE A 118 -12.73 -1.93 -21.09
C PHE A 118 -14.14 -2.42 -21.42
N TRP A 119 -15.14 -1.56 -21.26
CA TRP A 119 -16.56 -1.90 -21.44
C TRP A 119 -16.91 -2.29 -22.89
N GLN A 120 -16.08 -1.86 -23.85
CA GLN A 120 -16.24 -2.24 -25.26
C GLN A 120 -15.73 -3.66 -25.53
N HIS A 121 -14.84 -4.18 -24.67
CA HIS A 121 -14.16 -5.45 -24.87
C HIS A 121 -14.49 -6.51 -23.81
N VAL A 122 -15.26 -6.18 -22.77
CA VAL A 122 -15.54 -7.08 -21.64
C VAL A 122 -16.16 -8.40 -22.09
N GLU A 123 -17.11 -8.38 -23.02
CA GLU A 123 -17.78 -9.58 -23.54
C GLU A 123 -16.79 -10.48 -24.31
N ALA A 124 -15.98 -9.91 -25.18
CA ALA A 124 -14.98 -10.66 -25.94
C ALA A 124 -13.89 -11.26 -25.03
N LEU A 125 -13.47 -10.53 -23.99
CA LEU A 125 -12.43 -10.97 -23.07
C LEU A 125 -12.93 -12.02 -22.08
N PHE A 126 -14.12 -11.83 -21.50
CA PHE A 126 -14.59 -12.66 -20.39
C PHE A 126 -15.77 -13.56 -20.74
N GLY A 127 -16.36 -13.41 -21.92
CA GLY A 127 -17.52 -14.20 -22.35
C GLY A 127 -18.81 -13.88 -21.60
N ILE A 128 -18.87 -12.72 -20.97
CA ILE A 128 -20.02 -12.25 -20.18
C ILE A 128 -20.40 -10.83 -20.60
N THR A 129 -21.68 -10.53 -20.60
CA THR A 129 -22.17 -9.16 -20.77
C THR A 129 -22.40 -8.56 -19.40
N LEU A 130 -21.73 -7.44 -19.11
CA LEU A 130 -21.85 -6.70 -17.86
C LEU A 130 -22.40 -5.29 -18.15
N PRO A 131 -23.31 -4.78 -17.31
CA PRO A 131 -23.60 -3.35 -17.27
C PRO A 131 -22.33 -2.56 -16.96
N VAL A 132 -22.26 -1.34 -17.49
CA VAL A 132 -21.17 -0.43 -17.16
C VAL A 132 -21.15 -0.17 -15.65
N ASP A 133 -19.98 -0.07 -15.08
CA ASP A 133 -19.73 0.07 -13.64
C ASP A 133 -19.95 -1.19 -12.79
N GLU A 134 -20.48 -2.27 -13.34
CA GLU A 134 -20.61 -3.53 -12.61
C GLU A 134 -19.32 -4.34 -12.66
N GLY A 135 -18.87 -4.82 -11.51
CA GLY A 135 -17.62 -5.58 -11.39
C GLY A 135 -17.68 -6.97 -11.99
N LEU A 136 -16.54 -7.53 -12.33
CA LEU A 136 -16.42 -8.93 -12.73
C LEU A 136 -16.92 -9.82 -11.57
N PRO A 137 -17.76 -10.85 -11.86
CA PRO A 137 -18.18 -11.79 -10.84
C PRO A 137 -16.96 -12.54 -10.30
N VAL A 138 -16.77 -12.46 -9.00
CA VAL A 138 -15.80 -13.28 -8.28
C VAL A 138 -16.40 -14.68 -8.04
N PRO A 139 -15.60 -15.68 -7.66
CA PRO A 139 -16.15 -16.94 -7.18
C PRO A 139 -17.06 -16.70 -5.97
N GLY A 140 -18.36 -16.51 -6.23
CA GLY A 140 -19.39 -16.11 -5.26
C GLY A 140 -20.55 -15.37 -5.96
N PRO A 141 -21.69 -15.19 -5.26
CA PRO A 141 -22.87 -14.62 -5.88
C PRO A 141 -22.82 -13.11 -6.09
N ASP A 142 -21.86 -12.40 -5.49
CA ASP A 142 -21.89 -10.93 -5.41
C ASP A 142 -20.84 -10.31 -6.33
N SER A 143 -21.28 -9.46 -7.26
CA SER A 143 -20.46 -8.49 -7.97
C SER A 143 -20.60 -7.12 -7.27
N PHE A 144 -19.49 -6.39 -7.18
CA PHE A 144 -19.47 -5.07 -6.56
C PHE A 144 -19.22 -4.00 -7.63
N ALA A 145 -20.02 -2.96 -7.61
CA ALA A 145 -20.06 -1.94 -8.65
C ALA A 145 -19.34 -0.65 -8.22
N MET A 146 -18.96 0.18 -9.21
CA MET A 146 -18.70 1.59 -8.94
C MET A 146 -20.00 2.28 -8.48
N PRO A 147 -19.91 3.35 -7.69
CA PRO A 147 -21.11 4.11 -7.25
C PRO A 147 -21.93 4.70 -8.39
N GLY A 148 -21.37 4.80 -9.61
CA GLY A 148 -21.98 5.39 -10.78
C GLY A 148 -22.05 6.93 -10.71
N VAL A 149 -22.47 7.56 -11.80
CA VAL A 149 -22.51 9.02 -11.91
C VAL A 149 -23.39 9.71 -10.86
N ALA A 150 -24.34 9.00 -10.27
CA ALA A 150 -25.18 9.51 -9.17
C ALA A 150 -24.50 9.35 -7.81
N ASN A 151 -23.32 8.77 -7.75
CA ASN A 151 -22.56 8.45 -6.53
C ASN A 151 -23.43 7.74 -5.48
N THR A 152 -24.13 6.69 -5.91
CA THR A 152 -25.06 5.95 -5.05
C THR A 152 -24.28 5.00 -4.14
N PRO A 153 -24.45 5.05 -2.81
CA PRO A 153 -23.76 4.14 -1.90
C PRO A 153 -24.04 2.68 -2.22
N GLN A 154 -22.98 1.89 -2.38
CA GLN A 154 -23.01 0.45 -2.65
C GLN A 154 -22.85 -0.33 -1.34
N ALA A 155 -23.57 -1.42 -1.17
CA ALA A 155 -23.43 -2.26 0.01
C ALA A 155 -22.19 -3.14 -0.07
N MET A 156 -21.45 -3.28 1.03
CA MET A 156 -20.38 -4.28 1.16
C MET A 156 -20.98 -5.64 1.57
N GLY A 157 -20.35 -6.71 1.11
CA GLY A 157 -20.65 -8.06 1.53
C GLY A 157 -20.15 -8.36 2.96
N VAL A 158 -20.70 -9.38 3.59
CA VAL A 158 -20.29 -9.86 4.92
C VAL A 158 -19.46 -11.12 4.80
N GLU A 159 -18.23 -11.06 5.27
CA GLU A 159 -17.30 -12.18 5.39
C GLU A 159 -17.24 -12.66 6.83
N ALA A 160 -18.21 -13.49 7.21
CA ALA A 160 -18.37 -13.92 8.60
C ALA A 160 -17.16 -14.69 9.15
N ALA A 161 -16.52 -15.53 8.32
CA ALA A 161 -15.34 -16.28 8.71
C ALA A 161 -14.13 -15.40 9.00
N SER A 162 -14.00 -14.27 8.29
CA SER A 162 -12.93 -13.31 8.45
C SER A 162 -13.27 -12.19 9.44
N GLY A 163 -14.54 -12.02 9.80
CA GLY A 163 -14.97 -10.95 10.71
C GLY A 163 -14.88 -9.55 10.13
N TRP A 164 -15.05 -9.41 8.81
CA TRP A 164 -15.00 -8.10 8.12
C TRP A 164 -16.15 -7.94 7.11
N PHE A 165 -16.28 -6.71 6.63
CA PHE A 165 -17.04 -6.37 5.44
C PHE A 165 -16.07 -6.27 4.26
N ALA A 166 -16.49 -6.70 3.07
CA ALA A 166 -15.66 -6.68 1.88
C ALA A 166 -16.46 -6.29 0.63
N ALA A 167 -15.78 -5.63 -0.30
CA ALA A 167 -16.25 -5.40 -1.67
C ALA A 167 -15.13 -5.78 -2.63
N TYR A 168 -15.36 -6.83 -3.43
CA TYR A 168 -14.39 -7.39 -4.36
C TYR A 168 -14.71 -7.00 -5.79
N GLY A 169 -13.68 -6.71 -6.59
CA GLY A 169 -13.85 -6.55 -8.02
C GLY A 169 -14.44 -5.22 -8.44
N ILE A 170 -14.36 -4.19 -7.62
CA ILE A 170 -14.80 -2.84 -7.97
C ILE A 170 -14.03 -2.37 -9.21
N PRO A 171 -14.72 -2.06 -10.36
CA PRO A 171 -14.05 -1.82 -11.64
C PRO A 171 -13.56 -0.37 -11.78
N ILE A 172 -12.75 0.08 -10.82
CA ILE A 172 -12.18 1.42 -10.80
C ILE A 172 -10.95 1.52 -11.73
N VAL A 173 -10.76 2.69 -12.35
CA VAL A 173 -9.62 3.03 -13.18
C VAL A 173 -8.98 4.34 -12.68
N PRO A 174 -7.68 4.63 -12.96
CA PRO A 174 -6.96 5.77 -12.39
C PRO A 174 -7.29 7.10 -13.08
N ILE A 175 -8.54 7.34 -13.38
CA ILE A 175 -9.02 8.55 -14.08
C ILE A 175 -10.22 9.09 -13.29
N ASP A 176 -10.16 10.35 -12.88
CA ASP A 176 -11.26 11.00 -12.17
C ASP A 176 -12.44 11.37 -13.10
N ASP A 177 -13.49 11.93 -12.53
CA ASP A 177 -14.70 12.26 -13.30
C ASP A 177 -14.50 13.48 -14.23
N LEU A 178 -13.38 14.19 -14.09
CA LEU A 178 -12.99 15.28 -14.99
C LEU A 178 -11.99 14.83 -16.07
N GLY A 179 -11.59 13.56 -16.07
CA GLY A 179 -10.62 13.00 -17.02
C GLY A 179 -9.17 13.20 -16.61
N HIS A 180 -8.88 13.61 -15.39
CA HIS A 180 -7.50 13.72 -14.89
C HIS A 180 -7.03 12.39 -14.33
N HIS A 181 -5.73 12.12 -14.48
CA HIS A 181 -5.12 10.95 -13.89
C HIS A 181 -5.06 11.09 -12.36
N ASN A 182 -5.72 10.19 -11.64
CA ASN A 182 -5.73 10.08 -10.19
C ASN A 182 -5.61 8.61 -9.77
N PRO A 183 -4.42 8.14 -9.40
CA PRO A 183 -4.17 6.75 -9.00
C PRO A 183 -4.56 6.49 -7.53
N TYR A 184 -4.94 7.50 -6.76
CA TYR A 184 -5.26 7.40 -5.34
C TYR A 184 -6.65 7.96 -5.00
N PRO A 185 -7.70 7.53 -5.73
CA PRO A 185 -9.06 7.98 -5.46
C PRO A 185 -9.55 7.52 -4.09
N LEU A 186 -10.46 8.29 -3.50
CA LEU A 186 -11.04 8.02 -2.20
C LEU A 186 -12.41 7.36 -2.32
N MET A 187 -12.67 6.42 -1.41
CA MET A 187 -14.00 5.88 -1.13
C MET A 187 -14.37 6.17 0.32
N ARG A 188 -15.58 6.68 0.53
CA ARG A 188 -16.17 6.85 1.86
C ARG A 188 -16.88 5.57 2.26
N LEU A 189 -16.46 5.01 3.37
CA LEU A 189 -17.13 3.89 4.02
C LEU A 189 -18.04 4.42 5.10
N THR A 190 -19.30 3.95 5.14
CA THR A 190 -20.26 4.33 6.19
C THR A 190 -20.90 3.09 6.80
N ALA A 191 -20.83 2.99 8.13
CA ALA A 191 -21.53 1.97 8.90
C ALA A 191 -22.93 2.46 9.26
N TRP A 192 -23.92 1.58 9.22
CA TRP A 192 -25.34 1.89 9.41
C TRP A 192 -26.02 0.91 10.36
N ALA A 193 -26.91 1.43 11.22
CA ALA A 193 -27.93 0.65 11.90
C ALA A 193 -29.31 1.04 11.30
N GLY A 194 -29.89 0.13 10.52
CA GLY A 194 -31.08 0.48 9.71
C GLY A 194 -30.78 1.64 8.75
N THR A 195 -31.41 2.80 8.96
CA THR A 195 -31.20 4.02 8.18
C THR A 195 -30.30 5.06 8.87
N SER A 196 -29.86 4.81 10.11
CA SER A 196 -29.06 5.74 10.90
C SER A 196 -27.57 5.49 10.66
N PRO A 197 -26.78 6.50 10.22
CA PRO A 197 -25.35 6.37 10.12
C PRO A 197 -24.72 6.32 11.52
N LEU A 198 -23.78 5.40 11.72
CA LEU A 198 -23.05 5.20 12.98
C LEU A 198 -21.67 5.84 12.97
N GLY A 199 -20.99 5.79 11.84
CA GLY A 199 -19.67 6.35 11.63
C GLY A 199 -19.22 6.18 10.19
N SER A 200 -18.21 6.95 9.79
CA SER A 200 -17.63 6.88 8.44
C SER A 200 -16.12 7.10 8.45
N SER A 201 -15.46 6.63 7.40
CA SER A 201 -14.04 6.85 7.14
C SER A 201 -13.79 6.91 5.65
N ASP A 202 -12.90 7.79 5.22
CA ASP A 202 -12.44 7.86 3.83
C ASP A 202 -11.17 7.03 3.67
N VAL A 203 -11.15 6.14 2.68
CA VAL A 203 -10.04 5.23 2.40
C VAL A 203 -9.62 5.33 0.95
N VAL A 204 -8.33 5.13 0.67
CA VAL A 204 -7.84 5.09 -0.71
C VAL A 204 -8.20 3.75 -1.33
N LEU A 205 -8.70 3.80 -2.57
CA LEU A 205 -8.87 2.65 -3.45
C LEU A 205 -7.85 2.74 -4.59
N PRO A 206 -6.57 2.42 -4.34
CA PRO A 206 -5.48 2.76 -5.24
C PRO A 206 -5.48 1.89 -6.47
N VAL A 207 -5.28 2.52 -7.64
CA VAL A 207 -5.26 1.85 -8.93
C VAL A 207 -4.26 2.54 -9.87
N SER A 208 -3.52 1.77 -10.66
CA SER A 208 -2.54 2.28 -11.60
C SER A 208 -2.59 1.54 -12.93
N ASP A 209 -2.49 2.28 -14.01
CA ASP A 209 -2.32 1.76 -15.36
C ASP A 209 -0.87 1.86 -15.86
N GLU A 210 0.06 2.14 -14.94
CA GLU A 210 1.47 2.30 -15.25
C GLU A 210 2.14 0.95 -15.47
N MET A 211 2.38 0.61 -16.73
CA MET A 211 3.20 -0.52 -17.17
C MET A 211 4.06 -0.08 -18.34
N ASN A 212 5.38 -0.30 -18.26
CA ASN A 212 6.31 0.17 -19.28
C ASN A 212 6.86 -0.95 -20.18
N CYS A 213 6.01 -1.90 -20.58
CA CYS A 213 6.39 -2.97 -21.53
C CYS A 213 6.98 -2.42 -22.83
N ARG A 214 6.53 -1.23 -23.26
CA ARG A 214 7.02 -0.54 -24.44
C ARG A 214 8.50 -0.17 -24.38
N ALA A 215 9.11 -0.09 -23.20
CA ALA A 215 10.54 0.16 -23.04
C ALA A 215 11.41 -0.89 -23.74
N CYS A 216 10.86 -2.11 -23.94
CA CYS A 216 11.55 -3.17 -24.67
C CYS A 216 10.77 -3.65 -25.91
N HIS A 217 9.42 -3.65 -25.86
CA HIS A 217 8.57 -4.23 -26.89
C HIS A 217 8.03 -3.24 -27.94
N ALA A 218 8.24 -1.92 -27.78
CA ALA A 218 7.89 -0.99 -28.83
C ALA A 218 8.76 -1.20 -30.08
N SER A 219 8.17 -0.99 -31.25
CA SER A 219 8.86 -1.18 -32.52
C SER A 219 10.13 -0.34 -32.64
N GLY A 220 11.25 -0.99 -32.91
CA GLY A 220 12.56 -0.34 -33.09
C GLY A 220 13.36 -0.12 -31.81
N VAL A 221 12.87 -0.51 -30.61
CA VAL A 221 13.52 -0.19 -29.34
C VAL A 221 14.44 -1.31 -28.85
N GLY A 222 13.94 -2.44 -28.45
CA GLY A 222 14.70 -3.50 -27.78
C GLY A 222 15.07 -4.65 -28.71
N PRO A 223 16.32 -4.77 -29.21
CA PRO A 223 16.68 -5.84 -30.17
C PRO A 223 16.37 -7.25 -29.64
N ALA A 224 16.48 -7.47 -28.35
CA ALA A 224 16.18 -8.76 -27.71
C ALA A 224 14.68 -9.10 -27.70
N ALA A 225 13.82 -8.13 -27.85
CA ALA A 225 12.36 -8.28 -27.93
C ALA A 225 11.83 -8.24 -29.36
N MET A 226 12.72 -8.09 -30.35
CA MET A 226 12.30 -8.06 -31.76
C MET A 226 11.86 -9.44 -32.22
N PRO A 227 10.63 -9.61 -32.75
CA PRO A 227 10.21 -10.82 -33.38
C PRO A 227 11.08 -11.16 -34.63
N THR A 228 11.29 -12.43 -34.94
CA THR A 228 12.05 -12.85 -36.11
C THR A 228 11.43 -12.34 -37.43
N ALA A 229 10.10 -12.24 -37.48
CA ALA A 229 9.37 -11.63 -38.58
C ALA A 229 9.46 -10.09 -38.62
N GLY A 230 10.24 -9.46 -37.71
CA GLY A 230 10.39 -8.02 -37.61
C GLY A 230 9.28 -7.35 -36.77
N TRP A 231 9.49 -6.07 -36.52
CA TRP A 231 8.54 -5.22 -35.78
C TRP A 231 7.23 -5.01 -36.55
N VAL A 232 6.14 -4.79 -35.82
CA VAL A 232 4.79 -4.56 -36.39
C VAL A 232 4.64 -3.14 -36.93
N PHE A 233 5.17 -2.13 -36.22
CA PHE A 233 5.03 -0.71 -36.54
C PHE A 233 3.56 -0.24 -36.65
N ASP A 234 2.74 -0.64 -35.67
CA ASP A 234 1.37 -0.12 -35.57
C ASP A 234 1.39 1.40 -35.26
N PRO A 235 0.56 2.21 -35.94
CA PRO A 235 0.52 3.65 -35.68
C PRO A 235 0.02 4.03 -34.28
N ASP A 236 -0.78 3.17 -33.65
CA ASP A 236 -1.18 3.32 -32.25
C ASP A 236 -0.10 2.69 -31.35
N SER A 237 0.57 3.55 -30.60
CA SER A 237 1.65 3.12 -29.71
C SER A 237 1.21 2.15 -28.59
N ASN A 238 -0.08 2.18 -28.20
CA ASN A 238 -0.63 1.23 -27.23
C ASN A 238 -0.84 -0.15 -27.84
N ARG A 239 -1.16 -0.21 -29.12
CA ARG A 239 -1.30 -1.46 -29.88
C ARG A 239 0.05 -2.00 -30.33
N ASP A 240 0.98 -1.13 -30.74
CA ASP A 240 2.28 -1.50 -31.32
C ASP A 240 3.05 -2.49 -30.44
N PHE A 241 3.37 -2.12 -29.21
CA PHE A 241 4.14 -3.00 -28.33
C PHE A 241 3.38 -4.28 -27.97
N ARG A 242 2.05 -4.19 -27.82
CA ARG A 242 1.23 -5.37 -27.54
C ARG A 242 1.21 -6.36 -28.69
N LEU A 243 1.11 -5.90 -29.90
CA LEU A 243 1.18 -6.75 -31.10
C LEU A 243 2.57 -7.38 -31.28
N ASN A 244 3.64 -6.64 -30.96
CA ASN A 244 4.99 -7.20 -30.94
C ASN A 244 5.14 -8.31 -29.88
N VAL A 245 4.55 -8.15 -28.69
CA VAL A 245 4.52 -9.20 -27.65
C VAL A 245 3.82 -10.46 -28.19
N LEU A 246 2.66 -10.32 -28.84
CA LEU A 246 1.92 -11.46 -29.37
C LEU A 246 2.70 -12.18 -30.48
N ARG A 247 3.30 -11.43 -31.42
CA ARG A 247 4.13 -12.00 -32.48
C ARG A 247 5.31 -12.78 -31.92
N LEU A 248 5.99 -12.23 -30.92
CA LEU A 248 7.11 -12.90 -30.25
C LEU A 248 6.65 -14.14 -29.47
N HIS A 249 5.48 -14.07 -28.84
CA HIS A 249 4.88 -15.20 -28.12
C HIS A 249 4.57 -16.36 -29.10
N ASP A 250 3.94 -16.06 -30.21
CA ASP A 250 3.61 -17.06 -31.25
C ASP A 250 4.86 -17.71 -31.81
N GLU A 251 5.88 -16.92 -32.20
CA GLU A 251 7.15 -17.45 -32.73
C GLU A 251 7.83 -18.43 -31.78
N ARG A 252 7.77 -18.17 -30.47
CA ARG A 252 8.39 -19.03 -29.46
C ARG A 252 7.61 -20.32 -29.20
N ASN A 253 6.30 -20.33 -29.51
CA ASN A 253 5.40 -21.39 -29.08
C ASN A 253 4.71 -22.14 -30.23
N VAL A 254 4.79 -21.68 -31.49
CA VAL A 254 4.05 -22.25 -32.63
C VAL A 254 4.22 -23.75 -32.82
N PHE A 255 5.38 -24.30 -32.46
CA PHE A 255 5.67 -25.74 -32.55
C PHE A 255 5.39 -26.51 -31.24
N ASN A 256 4.90 -25.85 -30.22
CA ASN A 256 4.56 -26.48 -28.96
C ASN A 256 3.12 -27.04 -29.02
N PRO A 257 2.93 -28.39 -28.93
CA PRO A 257 1.60 -28.97 -28.98
C PRO A 257 0.66 -28.45 -27.87
N LEU A 258 1.20 -28.13 -26.69
CA LEU A 258 0.42 -27.57 -25.60
C LEU A 258 -0.12 -26.16 -25.96
N PHE A 259 0.66 -25.37 -26.70
CA PHE A 259 0.20 -24.05 -27.16
C PHE A 259 -0.98 -24.20 -28.14
N GLN A 260 -0.89 -25.12 -29.09
CA GLN A 260 -1.99 -25.39 -30.02
C GLN A 260 -3.25 -25.88 -29.31
N GLN A 261 -3.09 -26.74 -28.31
CA GLN A 261 -4.19 -27.19 -27.47
C GLN A 261 -4.80 -26.02 -26.68
N ALA A 262 -3.96 -25.13 -26.14
CA ALA A 262 -4.41 -23.96 -25.38
C ALA A 262 -5.17 -22.96 -26.27
N LEU A 263 -4.68 -22.69 -27.50
CA LEU A 263 -5.41 -21.85 -28.48
C LEU A 263 -6.81 -22.42 -28.75
N ALA A 264 -6.90 -23.72 -29.04
CA ALA A 264 -8.17 -24.39 -29.31
C ALA A 264 -9.12 -24.34 -28.08
N SER A 265 -8.58 -24.56 -26.87
CA SER A 265 -9.37 -24.51 -25.63
C SER A 265 -9.87 -23.12 -25.31
N ALA A 266 -9.10 -22.08 -25.63
CA ALA A 266 -9.45 -20.68 -25.44
C ALA A 266 -10.32 -20.10 -26.56
N GLY A 267 -10.52 -20.84 -27.65
CA GLY A 267 -11.28 -20.37 -28.81
C GLY A 267 -10.53 -19.31 -29.64
N TYR A 268 -9.21 -19.34 -29.63
CA TYR A 268 -8.36 -18.45 -30.42
C TYR A 268 -7.97 -19.04 -31.76
N ASN A 269 -7.48 -18.19 -32.67
CA ASN A 269 -7.07 -18.58 -34.01
C ASN A 269 -5.96 -19.64 -33.96
N PRO A 270 -6.05 -20.74 -34.74
CA PRO A 270 -5.02 -21.77 -34.76
C PRO A 270 -3.65 -21.28 -35.31
N ASP A 271 -3.64 -20.18 -36.09
CA ASP A 271 -2.42 -19.54 -36.57
C ASP A 271 -1.71 -18.68 -35.52
N GLY A 272 -2.30 -18.50 -34.32
CA GLY A 272 -1.69 -17.85 -33.17
C GLY A 272 -2.50 -16.71 -32.58
N LEU A 273 -1.92 -16.15 -31.53
CA LEU A 273 -2.52 -15.02 -30.77
C LEU A 273 -2.52 -13.73 -31.61
N TYR A 274 -1.45 -13.50 -32.37
CA TYR A 274 -1.36 -12.35 -33.27
C TYR A 274 -2.47 -12.39 -34.34
N ALA A 275 -2.72 -13.55 -34.93
CA ALA A 275 -3.79 -13.73 -35.90
C ALA A 275 -5.17 -13.54 -35.28
N SER A 276 -5.39 -14.01 -34.06
CA SER A 276 -6.65 -13.78 -33.32
C SER A 276 -7.01 -12.30 -33.23
N VAL A 277 -6.02 -11.43 -32.97
CA VAL A 277 -6.26 -9.98 -32.86
C VAL A 277 -6.33 -9.30 -34.22
N VAL A 278 -5.39 -9.57 -35.11
CA VAL A 278 -5.24 -8.81 -36.37
C VAL A 278 -6.21 -9.29 -37.45
N SER A 279 -6.44 -10.60 -37.54
CA SER A 279 -7.31 -11.19 -38.56
C SER A 279 -8.76 -11.33 -38.08
N ASP A 280 -8.95 -11.77 -36.84
CA ASP A 280 -10.29 -12.08 -36.31
C ASP A 280 -10.87 -10.93 -35.49
N GLY A 281 -10.04 -9.93 -35.10
CA GLY A 281 -10.48 -8.79 -34.27
C GLY A 281 -10.84 -9.17 -32.81
N VAL A 282 -10.33 -10.32 -32.33
CA VAL A 282 -10.65 -10.84 -31.00
C VAL A 282 -9.54 -10.45 -30.01
N PRO A 283 -9.83 -9.60 -29.00
CA PRO A 283 -8.87 -9.29 -27.95
C PRO A 283 -8.63 -10.51 -27.06
N LEU A 284 -7.45 -10.57 -26.45
CA LEU A 284 -6.99 -11.73 -25.71
C LEU A 284 -7.01 -11.50 -24.20
N LEU A 285 -7.48 -12.50 -23.44
CA LEU A 285 -7.31 -12.57 -22.00
C LEU A 285 -6.19 -13.57 -21.71
N CYS A 286 -5.04 -13.09 -21.19
CA CYS A 286 -3.90 -13.97 -20.86
C CYS A 286 -4.27 -15.08 -19.89
N ALA A 287 -5.18 -14.79 -18.97
CA ALA A 287 -5.71 -15.73 -17.99
C ALA A 287 -6.55 -16.86 -18.59
N ARG A 288 -6.97 -16.80 -19.86
CA ARG A 288 -7.62 -17.96 -20.50
C ARG A 288 -6.67 -19.16 -20.64
N CYS A 289 -5.38 -18.89 -20.82
CA CYS A 289 -4.36 -19.94 -20.96
C CYS A 289 -3.48 -20.07 -19.71
N HIS A 290 -3.11 -18.97 -19.06
CA HIS A 290 -2.26 -18.93 -17.89
C HIS A 290 -3.10 -18.74 -16.62
N LEU A 291 -2.94 -19.61 -15.63
CA LEU A 291 -3.56 -19.38 -14.32
C LEU A 291 -3.18 -17.99 -13.78
N SER A 292 -4.17 -17.23 -13.35
CA SER A 292 -4.00 -15.92 -12.69
C SER A 292 -4.71 -15.93 -11.35
N GLU A 293 -4.02 -15.56 -10.28
CA GLU A 293 -4.61 -15.45 -8.94
C GLU A 293 -5.67 -14.33 -8.87
N ALA A 294 -5.60 -13.34 -9.75
CA ALA A 294 -6.64 -12.31 -9.88
C ALA A 294 -7.95 -12.85 -10.46
N LEU A 295 -7.90 -14.00 -11.13
CA LEU A 295 -9.04 -14.65 -11.79
C LEU A 295 -9.05 -16.14 -11.44
N PRO A 296 -9.49 -16.51 -10.24
CA PRO A 296 -9.54 -17.90 -9.78
C PRO A 296 -10.29 -18.81 -10.77
N GLY A 297 -9.77 -20.01 -11.00
CA GLY A 297 -10.34 -20.97 -11.96
C GLY A 297 -9.93 -20.72 -13.43
N SER A 298 -9.08 -19.74 -13.69
CA SER A 298 -8.50 -19.50 -15.01
C SER A 298 -7.38 -20.50 -15.36
N GLY A 299 -6.88 -20.42 -16.61
CA GLY A 299 -5.75 -21.21 -17.08
C GLY A 299 -6.13 -22.55 -17.70
N VAL A 300 -5.19 -23.12 -18.44
CA VAL A 300 -5.26 -24.44 -19.08
C VAL A 300 -4.29 -25.38 -18.36
N ALA A 301 -4.71 -26.60 -18.12
CA ALA A 301 -3.87 -27.59 -17.46
C ALA A 301 -2.56 -27.83 -18.19
N GLY A 302 -1.44 -27.77 -17.48
CA GLY A 302 -0.09 -27.91 -18.03
C GLY A 302 0.55 -26.61 -18.50
N VAL A 303 -0.23 -25.53 -18.68
CA VAL A 303 0.31 -24.20 -18.96
C VAL A 303 0.73 -23.55 -17.64
N SER A 304 1.95 -23.05 -17.59
CA SER A 304 2.49 -22.42 -16.37
C SER A 304 1.69 -21.17 -15.97
N PRO A 305 1.55 -20.88 -14.67
CA PRO A 305 0.88 -19.68 -14.18
C PRO A 305 1.47 -18.38 -14.74
N LEU A 306 0.65 -17.35 -14.86
CA LEU A 306 1.03 -16.07 -15.45
C LEU A 306 2.21 -15.43 -14.69
N THR A 307 2.15 -15.40 -13.36
CA THR A 307 3.24 -14.86 -12.54
C THR A 307 4.56 -15.60 -12.77
N GLN A 308 4.52 -16.94 -12.90
CA GLN A 308 5.71 -17.75 -13.19
C GLN A 308 6.33 -17.40 -14.54
N VAL A 309 5.55 -17.42 -15.62
CA VAL A 309 6.11 -17.20 -16.97
C VAL A 309 6.64 -15.78 -17.13
N MET A 310 5.92 -14.78 -16.62
CA MET A 310 6.33 -13.39 -16.70
C MET A 310 7.68 -13.15 -16.02
N HIS A 311 7.85 -13.62 -14.80
CA HIS A 311 9.08 -13.38 -14.06
C HIS A 311 10.24 -14.27 -14.52
N THR A 312 10.00 -15.55 -14.79
CA THR A 312 11.06 -16.47 -15.24
C THR A 312 11.66 -16.04 -16.59
N VAL A 313 10.80 -15.69 -17.57
CA VAL A 313 11.29 -15.28 -18.88
C VAL A 313 12.09 -13.97 -18.79
N HIS A 314 11.62 -13.01 -18.02
CA HIS A 314 12.25 -11.69 -17.94
C HIS A 314 13.46 -11.66 -17.00
N SER A 315 13.61 -12.60 -16.06
CA SER A 315 14.78 -12.65 -15.16
C SER A 315 16.12 -12.72 -15.91
N HIS A 316 16.14 -13.34 -17.09
CA HIS A 316 17.33 -13.50 -17.92
C HIS A 316 17.54 -12.36 -18.93
N VAL A 317 16.57 -11.46 -19.08
CA VAL A 317 16.68 -10.33 -20.02
C VAL A 317 17.68 -9.33 -19.49
N VAL A 318 18.58 -8.87 -20.38
CA VAL A 318 19.54 -7.81 -20.03
C VAL A 318 18.80 -6.49 -19.98
N ASP A 319 18.90 -5.81 -18.85
CA ASP A 319 18.34 -4.48 -18.64
C ASP A 319 19.07 -3.48 -19.56
N PRO A 320 18.36 -2.76 -20.44
CA PRO A 320 18.97 -1.79 -21.34
C PRO A 320 19.62 -0.60 -20.61
N ALA A 321 19.19 -0.30 -19.38
CA ALA A 321 19.75 0.81 -18.61
C ALA A 321 21.05 0.43 -17.89
N THR A 322 21.16 -0.79 -17.39
CA THR A 322 22.28 -1.24 -16.55
C THR A 322 23.21 -2.22 -17.25
N SER A 323 22.80 -2.81 -18.37
CA SER A 323 23.53 -3.84 -19.14
C SER A 323 23.81 -5.14 -18.35
N ILE A 324 23.03 -5.41 -17.31
CA ILE A 324 23.05 -6.66 -16.55
C ILE A 324 21.69 -7.34 -16.59
N PRO A 325 21.57 -8.65 -16.34
CA PRO A 325 20.27 -9.31 -16.27
C PRO A 325 19.34 -8.66 -15.25
N LEU A 326 18.05 -8.53 -15.54
CA LEU A 326 17.05 -7.96 -14.64
C LEU A 326 17.06 -8.64 -13.26
N ASP A 327 17.35 -9.93 -13.22
CA ASP A 327 17.49 -10.68 -11.97
C ASP A 327 18.67 -10.23 -11.10
N ALA A 328 19.70 -9.66 -11.71
CA ALA A 328 20.90 -9.17 -11.00
C ALA A 328 20.82 -7.70 -10.59
N VAL A 329 19.76 -6.98 -10.99
CA VAL A 329 19.54 -5.58 -10.60
C VAL A 329 19.08 -5.54 -9.15
N ALA A 330 19.91 -4.98 -8.27
CA ALA A 330 19.66 -4.94 -6.83
C ALA A 330 18.59 -3.93 -6.41
N SER A 331 18.27 -2.96 -7.26
CA SER A 331 17.26 -1.93 -6.97
C SER A 331 15.90 -2.32 -7.53
N GLN A 332 14.85 -1.66 -7.05
CA GLN A 332 13.48 -1.82 -7.55
C GLN A 332 13.29 -1.42 -9.02
N SER A 333 14.28 -0.78 -9.67
CA SER A 333 14.17 -0.30 -11.05
C SER A 333 13.83 -1.40 -12.06
N ALA A 334 14.35 -2.61 -11.86
CA ALA A 334 14.01 -3.76 -12.69
C ALA A 334 12.52 -4.14 -12.60
N CYS A 335 11.93 -3.99 -11.42
CA CYS A 335 10.52 -4.29 -11.19
C CYS A 335 9.61 -3.24 -11.83
N TYR A 336 10.05 -1.99 -11.89
CA TYR A 336 9.29 -0.87 -12.41
C TYR A 336 9.13 -0.84 -13.94
N TYR A 337 9.72 -1.78 -14.66
CA TYR A 337 9.35 -2.01 -16.06
C TYR A 337 7.94 -2.59 -16.22
N CYS A 338 7.44 -3.28 -15.20
CA CYS A 338 6.14 -3.95 -15.24
C CYS A 338 5.20 -3.50 -14.10
N HIS A 339 5.75 -3.08 -12.98
CA HIS A 339 5.00 -2.62 -11.81
C HIS A 339 5.07 -1.10 -11.68
N PRO A 340 4.04 -0.45 -11.09
CA PRO A 340 4.01 1.01 -10.94
C PRO A 340 5.18 1.55 -10.13
N GLY A 341 5.86 2.58 -10.63
CA GLY A 341 7.04 3.11 -9.95
C GLY A 341 7.54 4.47 -10.38
N ALA A 342 7.21 4.96 -11.58
CA ALA A 342 7.70 6.24 -12.09
C ALA A 342 6.74 7.39 -11.80
N GLN A 343 5.44 7.19 -12.00
CA GLN A 343 4.40 8.19 -11.76
C GLN A 343 3.54 7.81 -10.54
N THR A 344 3.24 6.52 -10.43
CA THR A 344 2.51 5.96 -9.29
C THR A 344 3.43 5.01 -8.54
N HIS A 345 3.47 5.14 -7.22
CA HIS A 345 4.36 4.32 -6.41
C HIS A 345 3.59 3.17 -5.79
N CYS A 346 3.88 1.94 -6.26
CA CYS A 346 3.39 0.74 -5.59
C CYS A 346 3.92 0.73 -4.15
N LEU A 347 5.25 0.75 -3.97
CA LEU A 347 5.88 0.83 -2.65
C LEU A 347 5.98 2.30 -2.21
N ARG A 348 5.11 2.73 -1.29
CA ARG A 348 5.02 4.11 -0.79
C ARG A 348 4.75 4.23 0.72
N GLY A 349 4.62 3.10 1.40
CA GLY A 349 4.39 3.04 2.84
C GLY A 349 5.61 3.41 3.68
N ALA A 350 5.52 3.19 4.98
CA ALA A 350 6.58 3.46 5.93
C ALA A 350 7.90 2.75 5.57
N MET A 351 7.82 1.57 4.96
CA MET A 351 8.99 0.80 4.52
C MET A 351 9.72 1.42 3.34
N ALA A 352 9.07 2.30 2.56
CA ALA A 352 9.69 3.02 1.44
C ALA A 352 10.49 4.27 1.86
N ARG A 353 10.42 4.69 3.12
CA ARG A 353 11.05 5.93 3.60
C ARG A 353 12.55 5.83 3.86
N PRO A 354 13.07 4.75 4.46
CA PRO A 354 14.50 4.65 4.72
C PRO A 354 15.30 4.57 3.43
N THR A 355 16.28 5.46 3.28
CA THR A 355 17.22 5.48 2.15
C THR A 355 18.65 5.40 2.63
N ARG A 356 19.54 4.84 1.81
CA ARG A 356 20.98 4.83 2.01
C ARG A 356 21.58 6.18 1.61
N ALA A 357 22.85 6.37 1.90
CA ALA A 357 23.56 7.60 1.57
C ALA A 357 23.61 7.92 0.06
N ASP A 358 23.49 6.91 -0.79
CA ASP A 358 23.42 7.02 -2.24
C ASP A 358 22.01 7.29 -2.77
N GLY A 359 21.00 7.42 -1.89
CA GLY A 359 19.60 7.64 -2.22
C GLY A 359 18.83 6.36 -2.58
N SER A 360 19.46 5.18 -2.60
CA SER A 360 18.76 3.92 -2.82
C SER A 360 17.88 3.56 -1.61
N LEU A 361 16.78 2.83 -1.86
CA LEU A 361 15.93 2.33 -0.77
C LEU A 361 16.70 1.31 0.07
N VAL A 362 16.54 1.39 1.37
CA VAL A 362 17.03 0.36 2.30
C VAL A 362 16.31 -0.96 2.06
N MET A 363 15.00 -0.88 1.79
CA MET A 363 14.14 -2.03 1.51
C MET A 363 13.50 -1.92 0.12
N PRO A 364 14.22 -2.28 -0.96
CA PRO A 364 13.62 -2.40 -2.29
C PRO A 364 12.68 -3.61 -2.36
N CYS A 365 11.97 -3.77 -3.49
CA CYS A 365 11.03 -4.88 -3.72
C CYS A 365 11.63 -6.25 -3.39
N GLN A 366 12.90 -6.44 -3.75
CA GLN A 366 13.64 -7.70 -3.54
C GLN A 366 13.84 -8.04 -2.06
N SER A 367 13.80 -7.07 -1.17
CA SER A 367 13.90 -7.31 0.29
C SER A 367 12.77 -8.20 0.81
N CYS A 368 11.59 -8.10 0.21
CA CYS A 368 10.41 -8.89 0.58
C CYS A 368 10.12 -10.00 -0.42
N HIS A 369 10.22 -9.72 -1.72
CA HIS A 369 9.83 -10.67 -2.78
C HIS A 369 10.98 -11.55 -3.27
N GLY A 370 12.22 -11.19 -2.96
CA GLY A 370 13.40 -11.83 -3.51
C GLY A 370 13.70 -11.37 -4.95
N LEU A 371 14.58 -12.07 -5.62
CA LEU A 371 14.94 -11.80 -7.01
C LEU A 371 13.78 -12.17 -7.95
N MET A 372 13.81 -11.65 -9.17
CA MET A 372 12.78 -11.92 -10.19
C MET A 372 12.63 -13.42 -10.47
N SER A 373 13.75 -14.16 -10.55
CA SER A 373 13.76 -15.61 -10.66
C SER A 373 13.08 -16.34 -9.49
N ARG A 374 13.16 -15.78 -8.28
CA ARG A 374 12.45 -16.30 -7.11
C ARG A 374 10.94 -16.07 -7.22
N VAL A 375 10.53 -14.89 -7.66
CA VAL A 375 9.11 -14.59 -7.92
C VAL A 375 8.54 -15.51 -8.99
N GLY A 376 9.34 -15.88 -10.00
CA GLY A 376 8.99 -16.83 -11.05
C GLY A 376 9.20 -18.31 -10.70
N ALA A 377 9.56 -18.64 -9.47
CA ALA A 377 9.85 -20.05 -9.12
C ALA A 377 8.60 -20.94 -9.25
N PRO A 378 8.75 -22.18 -9.76
CA PRO A 378 7.60 -23.06 -10.05
C PRO A 378 6.86 -23.56 -8.80
N ASN A 379 7.47 -23.46 -7.62
CA ASN A 379 6.87 -23.82 -6.34
C ASN A 379 6.19 -22.64 -5.65
N ARG A 380 6.05 -21.52 -6.32
CA ARG A 380 5.41 -20.31 -5.78
C ARG A 380 4.02 -20.12 -6.36
N THR A 381 3.08 -19.69 -5.52
CA THR A 381 1.67 -19.44 -5.87
C THR A 381 1.33 -17.95 -5.75
N GLY A 382 2.03 -17.12 -6.52
CA GLY A 382 1.79 -15.68 -6.58
C GLY A 382 1.95 -14.98 -5.24
N TRP A 383 1.03 -14.13 -4.88
CA TRP A 383 1.07 -13.39 -3.62
C TRP A 383 0.79 -14.22 -2.36
N LEU A 384 0.34 -15.48 -2.50
CA LEU A 384 0.09 -16.36 -1.35
C LEU A 384 1.37 -16.81 -0.64
N ASP A 385 2.52 -16.72 -1.30
CA ASP A 385 3.83 -17.10 -0.76
C ASP A 385 4.68 -15.89 -0.34
N GLU A 386 4.06 -14.73 -0.16
CA GLU A 386 4.77 -13.55 0.31
C GLU A 386 5.09 -13.61 1.80
N PRO A 387 6.17 -12.95 2.26
CA PRO A 387 6.52 -12.95 3.67
C PRO A 387 5.46 -12.26 4.52
N THR A 388 5.36 -12.70 5.77
CA THR A 388 4.54 -12.05 6.80
C THR A 388 5.34 -10.95 7.49
N CYS A 389 4.67 -10.10 8.27
CA CYS A 389 5.32 -9.07 9.08
C CYS A 389 6.41 -9.67 9.97
N GLN A 390 6.18 -10.85 10.54
CA GLN A 390 7.09 -11.53 11.45
C GLN A 390 8.40 -11.97 10.81
N ASN A 391 8.48 -12.08 9.49
CA ASN A 391 9.74 -12.41 8.82
C ASN A 391 10.79 -11.29 8.92
N CYS A 392 10.35 -10.03 9.10
CA CYS A 392 11.24 -8.89 9.31
C CYS A 392 11.11 -8.33 10.73
N HIS A 393 9.89 -8.19 11.25
CA HIS A 393 9.62 -7.71 12.60
C HIS A 393 9.65 -8.87 13.59
N THR A 394 10.81 -9.47 13.78
CA THR A 394 10.96 -10.75 14.46
C THR A 394 11.69 -10.66 15.80
N GLY A 395 12.11 -9.47 16.22
CA GLY A 395 12.83 -9.28 17.47
C GLY A 395 12.18 -8.23 18.37
N THR A 396 12.85 -7.96 19.48
CA THR A 396 12.59 -6.81 20.36
C THR A 396 13.78 -5.85 20.31
N ALA A 397 13.58 -4.62 20.78
CA ALA A 397 14.67 -3.65 20.92
C ALA A 397 15.84 -4.18 21.79
N VAL A 398 15.54 -4.95 22.81
CA VAL A 398 16.54 -5.59 23.69
C VAL A 398 17.34 -6.65 22.94
N ARG A 399 16.66 -7.44 22.11
CA ARG A 399 17.26 -8.57 21.40
C ARG A 399 18.07 -8.15 20.18
N ASN A 400 17.63 -7.13 19.48
CA ASN A 400 18.20 -6.65 18.22
C ASN A 400 18.95 -5.31 18.39
N ASN A 401 19.61 -5.08 19.50
CA ASN A 401 20.37 -3.84 19.79
C ASN A 401 19.54 -2.55 19.50
N GLY A 402 18.26 -2.55 19.86
CA GLY A 402 17.36 -1.44 19.62
C GLY A 402 16.63 -1.49 18.28
N GLN A 403 16.82 -2.50 17.47
CA GLN A 403 16.13 -2.71 16.22
C GLN A 403 15.16 -3.89 16.31
N ILE A 404 14.02 -3.77 15.63
CA ILE A 404 12.99 -4.83 15.56
C ILE A 404 12.77 -5.35 14.14
N ARG A 405 13.54 -4.85 13.19
CA ARG A 405 13.35 -5.14 11.77
C ARG A 405 14.66 -5.49 11.11
N TYR A 406 14.56 -6.25 10.04
CA TYR A 406 15.64 -6.54 9.13
C TYR A 406 15.41 -5.82 7.80
N GLU A 407 16.46 -5.58 7.03
CA GLU A 407 16.37 -5.01 5.68
C GLU A 407 15.90 -6.04 4.63
N SER A 408 15.82 -7.32 5.00
CA SER A 408 15.38 -8.40 4.14
C SER A 408 14.57 -9.43 4.92
N ALA A 409 13.50 -9.91 4.34
CA ALA A 409 12.74 -11.06 4.85
C ALA A 409 13.52 -12.38 4.77
N PHE A 410 14.63 -12.38 4.04
CA PHE A 410 15.46 -13.57 3.82
C PHE A 410 16.76 -13.48 4.65
N ASP A 411 17.20 -14.63 5.15
CA ASP A 411 18.51 -14.79 5.76
C ASP A 411 19.62 -14.89 4.70
N SER A 412 20.87 -15.04 5.15
CA SER A 412 22.03 -15.17 4.26
C SER A 412 22.02 -16.43 3.38
N SER A 413 21.20 -17.42 3.71
CA SER A 413 20.99 -18.63 2.90
C SER A 413 19.84 -18.48 1.88
N GLY A 414 19.16 -17.33 1.87
CA GLY A 414 18.00 -17.07 1.01
C GLY A 414 16.70 -17.71 1.51
N GLN A 415 16.66 -18.19 2.76
CA GLN A 415 15.43 -18.70 3.36
C GLN A 415 14.68 -17.58 4.09
N LEU A 416 13.34 -17.68 4.17
CA LEU A 416 12.54 -16.76 4.95
C LEU A 416 12.93 -16.85 6.43
N ARG A 417 13.19 -15.69 7.03
CA ARG A 417 13.48 -15.59 8.48
C ARG A 417 12.30 -16.09 9.28
N GLN A 418 12.61 -16.71 10.41
CA GLN A 418 11.61 -17.13 11.39
C GLN A 418 11.54 -16.15 12.55
N ALA A 419 10.36 -15.91 13.08
CA ALA A 419 10.17 -15.05 14.23
C ALA A 419 10.94 -15.59 15.45
N VAL A 420 11.77 -14.75 16.08
CA VAL A 420 12.59 -15.10 17.25
C VAL A 420 12.06 -14.52 18.55
N SER A 421 11.13 -13.59 18.50
CA SER A 421 10.53 -12.96 19.67
C SER A 421 9.00 -13.07 19.64
N THR A 422 8.43 -13.65 20.69
CA THR A 422 6.98 -13.71 20.90
C THR A 422 6.41 -12.42 21.48
N ALA A 423 7.27 -11.59 22.09
CA ALA A 423 6.82 -10.36 22.73
C ALA A 423 6.32 -9.30 21.75
N PHE A 424 6.72 -9.37 20.49
CA PHE A 424 6.39 -8.35 19.51
C PHE A 424 5.81 -8.92 18.20
N ALA A 425 6.36 -9.99 17.67
CA ALA A 425 6.06 -10.47 16.33
C ALA A 425 5.22 -11.76 16.27
N THR A 426 5.12 -12.51 17.35
CA THR A 426 4.51 -13.86 17.36
C THR A 426 3.47 -14.07 18.47
N ASP A 427 2.97 -13.00 19.03
CA ASP A 427 1.91 -13.04 20.04
C ASP A 427 0.53 -13.27 19.39
N ILE A 428 -0.52 -12.64 19.93
CA ILE A 428 -1.88 -12.65 19.35
C ILE A 428 -1.93 -12.15 17.91
N ASN A 429 -0.83 -11.55 17.44
CA ASN A 429 -0.68 -11.00 16.10
C ASN A 429 -0.09 -11.98 15.09
N VAL A 430 -0.01 -13.26 15.40
CA VAL A 430 0.40 -14.27 14.42
C VAL A 430 -0.61 -14.36 13.29
N PRO A 431 -0.19 -14.71 12.06
CA PRO A 431 -1.09 -14.91 10.95
C PRO A 431 -2.21 -15.90 11.30
N ALA A 432 -3.39 -15.63 10.79
CA ALA A 432 -4.51 -16.56 10.94
C ALA A 432 -4.14 -17.95 10.39
N PRO A 433 -4.61 -19.05 10.99
CA PRO A 433 -4.29 -20.39 10.54
C PRO A 433 -4.60 -20.61 9.05
N GLY A 434 -3.65 -21.18 8.30
CA GLY A 434 -3.78 -21.44 6.87
C GLY A 434 -3.46 -20.26 5.95
N HIS A 435 -3.11 -19.07 6.48
CA HIS A 435 -2.73 -17.90 5.71
C HIS A 435 -1.26 -17.52 5.95
N SER A 436 -0.51 -17.32 4.87
CA SER A 436 0.90 -16.89 4.92
C SER A 436 1.06 -15.37 4.92
N LEU A 437 0.09 -14.64 4.35
CA LEU A 437 0.14 -13.19 4.20
C LEU A 437 -0.31 -12.46 5.47
N TYR A 438 0.43 -11.43 5.85
CA TYR A 438 0.08 -10.65 7.05
C TYR A 438 -1.29 -9.95 6.95
N ARG A 439 -1.78 -9.65 5.75
CA ARG A 439 -3.13 -9.09 5.54
C ARG A 439 -4.25 -10.00 6.08
N HIS A 440 -3.98 -11.29 6.27
CA HIS A 440 -4.87 -12.24 6.91
C HIS A 440 -4.56 -12.47 8.39
N SER A 441 -3.65 -11.66 8.96
CA SER A 441 -3.29 -11.74 10.38
C SER A 441 -4.16 -10.80 11.19
N THR A 442 -4.55 -11.24 12.38
CA THR A 442 -5.30 -10.46 13.35
C THR A 442 -4.48 -10.19 14.59
N GLY A 443 -4.80 -9.09 15.27
CA GLY A 443 -4.15 -8.66 16.49
C GLY A 443 -5.16 -8.29 17.57
N HIS A 444 -4.95 -7.15 18.18
CA HIS A 444 -5.73 -6.60 19.27
C HIS A 444 -7.24 -6.61 19.01
N GLY A 445 -7.99 -7.31 19.85
CA GLY A 445 -9.46 -7.36 19.75
C GLY A 445 -10.01 -8.03 18.50
N GLY A 446 -9.19 -8.76 17.73
CA GLY A 446 -9.58 -9.36 16.46
C GLY A 446 -9.46 -8.44 15.24
N LEU A 447 -8.87 -7.25 15.42
CA LEU A 447 -8.57 -6.35 14.30
C LEU A 447 -7.48 -6.93 13.41
N TYR A 448 -7.61 -6.74 12.11
CA TYR A 448 -6.55 -7.09 11.17
C TYR A 448 -5.39 -6.10 11.26
N CYS A 449 -4.17 -6.59 11.03
CA CYS A 449 -2.97 -5.74 11.10
C CYS A 449 -3.09 -4.52 10.18
N GLN A 450 -3.67 -4.70 8.99
CA GLN A 450 -3.89 -3.61 8.03
C GLN A 450 -4.87 -2.53 8.53
N ALA A 451 -5.78 -2.85 9.44
CA ALA A 451 -6.69 -1.86 10.02
C ALA A 451 -5.95 -0.76 10.81
N CYS A 452 -4.83 -1.11 11.46
CA CYS A 452 -4.03 -0.19 12.25
C CYS A 452 -2.77 0.30 11.52
N HIS A 453 -2.17 -0.54 10.68
CA HIS A 453 -0.90 -0.25 10.01
C HIS A 453 -1.06 0.26 8.58
N GLY A 454 -2.26 0.23 8.01
CA GLY A 454 -2.49 0.49 6.59
C GLY A 454 -2.21 -0.73 5.70
N PRO A 455 -2.58 -0.66 4.41
CA PRO A 455 -2.41 -1.75 3.47
C PRO A 455 -0.94 -1.99 3.15
N THR A 456 -0.62 -3.20 2.67
CA THR A 456 0.71 -3.54 2.15
C THR A 456 1.15 -2.52 1.11
N HIS A 457 2.42 -2.15 1.12
CA HIS A 457 3.05 -1.13 0.28
C HIS A 457 2.64 0.32 0.58
N ALA A 458 1.58 0.54 1.33
CA ALA A 458 1.09 1.85 1.75
C ALA A 458 0.91 1.93 3.27
N GLU A 459 1.74 1.21 4.02
CA GLU A 459 1.71 1.21 5.47
C GLU A 459 1.87 2.63 6.01
N PHE A 460 1.10 2.93 7.05
CA PHE A 460 1.13 4.25 7.67
C PHE A 460 2.46 4.54 8.40
N PRO A 461 3.00 5.75 8.30
CA PRO A 461 2.58 6.84 7.41
C PRO A 461 3.09 6.62 5.98
N SER A 462 2.20 6.67 5.02
CA SER A 462 2.54 6.60 3.59
C SER A 462 3.16 7.91 3.09
N LEU A 463 3.91 7.83 1.99
CA LEU A 463 4.39 9.00 1.25
C LEU A 463 3.26 9.70 0.50
N GLU A 464 2.19 8.97 0.18
CA GLU A 464 1.00 9.52 -0.47
C GLU A 464 0.03 10.07 0.59
N ARG A 465 -0.38 11.33 0.38
CA ARG A 465 -1.22 12.04 1.36
C ARG A 465 -2.57 11.37 1.60
N ASN A 466 -3.20 10.90 0.54
CA ASN A 466 -4.55 10.34 0.62
C ASN A 466 -4.58 9.06 1.47
N ASP A 467 -3.52 8.26 1.45
CA ASP A 467 -3.42 7.06 2.29
C ASP A 467 -3.52 7.38 3.79
N ASN A 468 -3.04 8.56 4.21
CA ASN A 468 -2.96 8.93 5.62
C ASN A 468 -4.25 9.60 6.15
N LEU A 469 -5.25 9.86 5.30
CA LEU A 469 -6.43 10.63 5.70
C LEU A 469 -7.24 9.94 6.80
N SER A 470 -7.35 8.61 6.75
CA SER A 470 -8.07 7.84 7.77
C SER A 470 -7.39 7.91 9.14
N SER A 471 -6.07 7.76 9.22
CA SER A 471 -5.32 7.87 10.48
C SER A 471 -5.35 9.29 11.02
N ILE A 472 -5.19 10.31 10.16
CA ILE A 472 -5.32 11.72 10.54
C ILE A 472 -6.70 12.03 11.10
N ALA A 473 -7.77 11.50 10.50
CA ALA A 473 -9.14 11.70 11.00
C ALA A 473 -9.38 11.05 12.37
N LEU A 474 -8.73 9.91 12.64
CA LEU A 474 -8.90 9.16 13.88
C LEU A 474 -8.03 9.68 15.04
N GLU A 475 -6.80 10.10 14.74
CA GLU A 475 -5.77 10.42 15.75
C GLU A 475 -5.30 11.88 15.73
N GLY A 476 -5.64 12.65 14.69
CA GLY A 476 -5.17 14.02 14.50
C GLY A 476 -3.77 14.12 13.88
N HIS A 477 -3.12 13.01 13.56
CA HIS A 477 -1.82 12.95 12.90
C HIS A 477 -1.73 11.73 11.95
N ASP A 478 -0.80 11.75 11.02
CA ASP A 478 -0.48 10.59 10.20
C ASP A 478 0.37 9.58 11.00
N GLY A 479 0.23 8.33 10.69
CA GLY A 479 0.94 7.23 11.33
C GLY A 479 0.06 5.99 11.52
N MET A 480 0.67 4.91 12.01
CA MET A 480 -0.12 3.76 12.45
C MET A 480 -0.99 4.14 13.65
N LEU A 481 -2.13 3.48 13.82
CA LEU A 481 -3.05 3.78 14.91
C LEU A 481 -2.43 3.34 16.26
N VAL A 482 -2.00 4.31 17.04
CA VAL A 482 -1.35 4.12 18.35
C VAL A 482 -2.10 4.79 19.50
N GLU A 483 -3.05 5.70 19.19
CA GLU A 483 -3.83 6.39 20.19
C GLU A 483 -5.01 5.52 20.61
N CYS A 484 -5.00 5.05 21.86
CA CYS A 484 -6.11 4.21 22.37
C CYS A 484 -7.47 4.89 22.19
N GLN A 485 -7.54 6.21 22.33
CA GLN A 485 -8.78 6.99 22.13
C GLN A 485 -9.26 7.04 20.69
N ALA A 486 -8.45 6.65 19.71
CA ALA A 486 -8.93 6.49 18.34
C ALA A 486 -10.08 5.47 18.26
N CYS A 487 -10.07 4.47 19.15
CA CYS A 487 -11.06 3.41 19.21
C CYS A 487 -11.83 3.36 20.53
N HIS A 488 -11.18 3.66 21.66
CA HIS A 488 -11.77 3.56 22.99
C HIS A 488 -12.23 4.92 23.53
N ALA A 489 -13.52 5.07 23.83
CA ALA A 489 -14.04 6.27 24.48
C ALA A 489 -13.43 6.47 25.87
N SER A 490 -13.07 5.38 26.55
CA SER A 490 -12.35 5.36 27.82
C SER A 490 -11.13 4.46 27.67
N PRO A 491 -9.96 5.00 27.29
CA PRO A 491 -8.75 4.22 27.15
C PRO A 491 -8.40 3.49 28.44
N PRO A 492 -8.06 2.18 28.37
CA PRO A 492 -7.62 1.46 29.57
C PRO A 492 -6.30 2.05 30.07
N GLU A 493 -6.19 2.23 31.39
CA GLU A 493 -4.98 2.73 32.05
C GLU A 493 -4.05 1.57 32.44
N THR A 494 -3.71 0.69 31.50
CA THR A 494 -2.92 -0.52 31.74
C THR A 494 -1.96 -0.76 30.58
N ILE A 495 -0.91 -1.53 30.85
CA ILE A 495 -0.01 -2.09 29.83
C ILE A 495 -0.47 -3.46 29.35
N ASP A 496 -1.50 -4.04 29.94
CA ASP A 496 -2.00 -5.38 29.63
C ASP A 496 -3.11 -5.30 28.56
N GLY A 497 -3.00 -6.17 27.58
CA GLY A 497 -4.00 -6.30 26.52
C GLY A 497 -3.95 -5.26 25.40
N GLY A 498 -3.02 -4.31 25.44
CA GLY A 498 -2.77 -3.40 24.32
C GLY A 498 -2.09 -4.11 23.15
N PRO A 499 -2.22 -3.60 21.92
CA PRO A 499 -1.52 -4.17 20.76
C PRO A 499 -0.01 -4.14 21.01
N HIS A 500 0.65 -5.29 20.83
CA HIS A 500 2.10 -5.46 21.07
C HIS A 500 2.58 -5.05 22.48
N GLY A 501 1.69 -5.07 23.48
CA GLY A 501 2.01 -4.56 24.82
C GLY A 501 2.14 -3.05 24.89
N LEU A 502 1.59 -2.32 23.92
CA LEU A 502 1.56 -0.86 23.90
C LEU A 502 0.72 -0.33 25.08
N HIS A 503 1.27 0.62 25.79
CA HIS A 503 0.55 1.35 26.85
C HIS A 503 -0.15 2.61 26.31
N PRO A 504 -1.15 3.16 27.01
CA PRO A 504 -1.74 4.43 26.64
C PRO A 504 -0.68 5.55 26.53
N VAL A 505 -0.89 6.47 25.61
CA VAL A 505 0.00 7.61 25.40
C VAL A 505 -0.77 8.89 25.76
N GLY A 506 -0.46 9.49 26.89
CA GLY A 506 -1.15 10.70 27.33
C GLY A 506 -0.79 11.13 28.73
N GLN A 507 -1.35 12.28 29.18
CA GLN A 507 -1.10 12.86 30.50
C GLN A 507 -1.54 11.93 31.64
N GLY A 508 -2.58 11.14 31.45
CA GLY A 508 -3.02 10.12 32.42
C GLY A 508 -1.95 9.09 32.70
N TRP A 509 -1.38 8.53 31.64
CA TRP A 509 -0.28 7.57 31.73
C TRP A 509 0.96 8.18 32.38
N VAL A 510 1.37 9.39 31.98
CA VAL A 510 2.53 10.08 32.58
C VAL A 510 2.40 10.22 34.08
N LYS A 511 1.19 10.40 34.60
CA LYS A 511 0.94 10.51 36.06
C LYS A 511 0.95 9.17 36.79
N LYS A 512 0.57 8.08 36.13
CA LYS A 512 0.32 6.77 36.78
C LYS A 512 1.32 5.68 36.42
N HIS A 513 2.16 5.88 35.37
CA HIS A 513 3.08 4.83 34.87
C HIS A 513 4.06 4.29 35.93
N GLY A 514 4.29 5.05 37.02
CA GLY A 514 5.13 4.60 38.13
C GLY A 514 4.65 3.28 38.72
N GLU A 515 3.34 3.11 38.88
CA GLU A 515 2.75 1.86 39.41
C GLU A 515 3.02 0.68 38.51
N ALA A 516 2.98 0.88 37.18
CA ALA A 516 3.27 -0.17 36.18
C ALA A 516 4.77 -0.43 36.00
N ALA A 517 5.63 0.45 36.49
CA ALA A 517 7.09 0.37 36.34
C ALA A 517 7.80 -0.07 37.63
N GLU A 518 7.06 -0.50 38.67
CA GLU A 518 7.65 -0.96 39.92
C GLU A 518 8.10 -2.43 39.87
N GLY A 519 9.21 -2.72 40.54
CA GLY A 519 9.70 -4.07 40.76
C GLY A 519 10.05 -4.85 39.48
N GLU A 520 9.63 -6.10 39.40
CA GLU A 520 9.93 -7.00 38.27
C GLU A 520 9.19 -6.59 37.00
N ASP A 521 8.09 -5.86 37.10
CA ASP A 521 7.28 -5.41 35.97
C ASP A 521 8.03 -4.39 35.10
N ALA A 522 8.98 -3.65 35.66
CA ALA A 522 9.82 -2.71 34.90
C ALA A 522 10.61 -3.38 33.76
N VAL A 523 10.91 -4.67 33.88
CA VAL A 523 11.64 -5.44 32.83
C VAL A 523 10.82 -5.51 31.52
N ARG A 524 9.50 -5.51 31.62
CA ARG A 524 8.62 -5.53 30.43
C ARG A 524 8.80 -4.28 29.56
N CYS A 525 9.14 -3.14 30.16
CA CYS A 525 9.38 -1.89 29.43
C CYS A 525 10.63 -1.98 28.52
N GLN A 526 11.57 -2.86 28.83
CA GLN A 526 12.81 -3.01 28.07
C GLN A 526 12.54 -3.44 26.63
N ALA A 527 11.45 -4.16 26.37
CA ALA A 527 11.09 -4.62 25.01
C ALA A 527 11.05 -3.46 24.00
N CYS A 528 10.63 -2.27 24.45
CA CYS A 528 10.55 -1.06 23.62
C CYS A 528 11.57 0.01 24.03
N HIS A 529 11.83 0.18 25.33
CA HIS A 529 12.69 1.26 25.84
C HIS A 529 14.17 0.88 26.00
N GLY A 530 14.55 -0.36 25.67
CA GLY A 530 15.92 -0.87 25.76
C GLY A 530 16.33 -1.29 27.17
N THR A 531 17.43 -2.05 27.28
CA THR A 531 17.92 -2.59 28.57
C THR A 531 18.39 -1.50 29.52
N ASP A 532 18.76 -0.34 29.01
CA ASP A 532 19.20 0.84 29.75
C ASP A 532 18.08 1.88 29.96
N TYR A 533 16.87 1.61 29.47
CA TYR A 533 15.68 2.48 29.52
C TYR A 533 15.91 3.87 28.91
N ARG A 534 16.86 4.00 27.97
CA ARG A 534 17.15 5.29 27.33
C ARG A 534 16.35 5.54 26.05
N GLY A 535 15.55 4.58 25.65
CA GLY A 535 14.73 4.64 24.46
C GLY A 535 15.37 3.91 23.28
N THR A 536 14.52 3.43 22.40
CA THR A 536 14.89 2.78 21.13
C THR A 536 13.94 3.24 20.02
N VAL A 537 14.10 2.70 18.83
CA VAL A 537 13.17 2.97 17.71
C VAL A 537 11.72 2.62 18.04
N LEU A 538 11.47 1.66 18.93
CA LEU A 538 10.14 1.24 19.35
C LEU A 538 9.47 2.23 20.31
N SER A 539 10.23 3.01 21.02
CA SER A 539 9.71 4.05 21.92
C SER A 539 9.72 5.44 21.30
N SER A 540 9.77 5.54 19.97
CA SER A 540 9.73 6.82 19.28
C SER A 540 8.34 7.45 19.33
N ALA A 541 8.27 8.74 19.64
CA ALA A 541 7.03 9.51 19.59
C ALA A 541 6.45 9.53 18.18
N GLN A 542 5.18 9.16 18.03
CA GLN A 542 4.50 9.15 16.74
C GLN A 542 3.98 10.53 16.32
N ALA A 543 3.83 11.45 17.28
CA ALA A 543 3.46 12.85 17.07
C ALA A 543 4.22 13.75 18.04
N ASP A 544 4.20 15.07 17.78
CA ASP A 544 4.67 16.05 18.75
C ASP A 544 3.78 16.01 19.99
N ARG A 545 4.40 15.94 21.18
CA ARG A 545 3.69 15.76 22.44
C ARG A 545 4.28 16.63 23.53
N THR A 546 3.42 17.20 24.33
CA THR A 546 3.81 17.97 25.53
C THR A 546 3.09 17.42 26.74
N PHE A 547 3.85 17.07 27.77
CA PHE A 547 3.34 16.53 29.03
C PHE A 547 3.78 17.38 30.21
N ASP A 548 2.93 17.46 31.19
CA ASP A 548 3.28 17.98 32.52
C ASP A 548 3.94 16.84 33.33
N GLY A 549 5.23 16.97 33.53
CA GLY A 549 6.04 16.02 34.30
C GLY A 549 5.93 16.19 35.79
N HIS A 550 4.89 16.87 36.31
CA HIS A 550 4.68 17.15 37.73
C HIS A 550 5.88 17.92 38.34
N HIS A 551 6.70 17.28 39.19
CA HIS A 551 7.87 17.91 39.81
C HIS A 551 9.00 18.22 38.80
N LEU A 552 8.95 17.69 37.59
CA LEU A 552 9.98 17.77 36.58
C LEU A 552 9.69 18.84 35.53
N GLY A 553 8.57 19.55 35.68
CA GLY A 553 8.10 20.57 34.76
C GLY A 553 7.64 20.00 33.41
N THR A 554 7.21 20.89 32.54
CA THR A 554 6.73 20.52 31.21
C THR A 554 7.84 19.92 30.36
N ARG A 555 7.53 18.81 29.65
CA ARG A 555 8.41 18.13 28.69
C ARG A 555 7.73 18.06 27.34
N THR A 556 8.46 18.45 26.31
CA THR A 556 8.03 18.35 24.91
C THR A 556 8.90 17.34 24.18
N PHE A 557 8.26 16.45 23.44
CA PHE A 557 8.88 15.43 22.61
C PHE A 557 8.44 15.65 21.17
N SER A 558 9.40 15.75 20.28
CA SER A 558 9.11 15.84 18.85
C SER A 558 8.85 14.48 18.24
N ARG A 559 8.06 14.43 17.19
CA ARG A 559 7.84 13.22 16.40
C ARG A 559 9.16 12.57 16.00
N GLY A 560 9.29 11.27 16.17
CA GLY A 560 10.49 10.48 15.90
C GLY A 560 11.52 10.49 17.03
N GLN A 561 11.35 11.33 18.05
CA GLN A 561 12.23 11.34 19.21
C GLN A 561 12.03 10.05 20.02
N GLN A 562 13.13 9.33 20.29
CA GLN A 562 13.11 8.16 21.15
C GLN A 562 12.90 8.57 22.62
N ILE A 563 11.89 7.97 23.25
CA ILE A 563 11.50 8.30 24.62
C ILE A 563 12.12 7.30 25.58
N GLY A 564 12.89 7.81 26.51
CA GLY A 564 13.47 7.01 27.61
C GLY A 564 13.18 7.63 28.97
N CYS A 565 13.28 6.83 30.03
CA CYS A 565 13.01 7.27 31.41
C CYS A 565 13.85 8.49 31.82
N HIS A 566 15.08 8.59 31.30
CA HIS A 566 16.02 9.68 31.60
C HIS A 566 15.53 11.06 31.14
N HIS A 567 14.57 11.16 30.24
CA HIS A 567 14.03 12.45 29.82
C HIS A 567 13.24 13.14 30.93
N CYS A 568 12.67 12.34 31.82
CA CYS A 568 11.88 12.84 32.97
C CYS A 568 12.56 12.51 34.30
N HIS A 569 13.30 11.41 34.44
CA HIS A 569 13.90 10.96 35.68
C HIS A 569 15.41 11.18 35.66
N GLY A 570 15.90 12.18 36.39
CA GLY A 570 17.32 12.58 36.39
C GLY A 570 18.31 11.59 37.03
N GLY A 571 17.84 10.49 37.61
CA GLY A 571 18.63 9.57 38.44
C GLY A 571 19.20 8.34 37.73
N LEU A 572 19.04 8.17 36.41
CA LEU A 572 19.58 7.02 35.67
C LEU A 572 21.06 7.20 35.25
N SER A 573 21.66 8.32 35.51
CA SER A 573 23.11 8.54 35.42
C SER A 573 23.72 8.38 36.82
N GLY A 574 24.30 7.25 37.11
CA GLY A 574 24.97 6.80 38.33
C GLY A 574 25.71 7.80 39.24
N LYS A 575 25.08 8.89 39.64
CA LYS A 575 25.51 9.78 40.71
C LYS A 575 24.33 10.08 41.65
N SER A 576 24.41 9.46 42.81
CA SER A 576 23.57 9.78 43.95
C SER A 576 23.87 11.21 44.43
N ASN A 577 22.88 12.10 44.36
CA ASN A 577 22.81 13.23 45.29
C ASN A 577 21.36 13.29 45.83
N GLY A 578 21.30 13.27 47.16
CA GLY A 578 20.11 13.10 47.97
C GLY A 578 19.00 14.08 47.67
N GLY A 579 17.90 13.53 47.27
CA GLY A 579 16.56 14.10 47.24
C GLY A 579 15.62 12.92 47.14
N SER A 580 14.59 12.93 47.98
CA SER A 580 13.64 11.84 48.20
C SER A 580 12.73 11.57 46.98
N ASP A 581 13.33 11.20 45.85
CA ASP A 581 12.64 10.56 44.76
C ASP A 581 12.68 9.04 44.99
N ALA A 582 11.62 8.53 45.62
CA ALA A 582 11.37 7.09 45.78
C ALA A 582 10.97 6.48 44.44
N GLY A 583 11.81 6.66 43.37
CA GLY A 583 11.56 6.14 42.03
C GLY A 583 12.86 5.54 41.48
N LEU A 584 12.78 4.35 41.02
CA LEU A 584 13.66 3.64 40.08
C LEU A 584 15.13 4.12 40.05
N THR A 585 15.94 3.66 40.96
CA THR A 585 17.40 3.73 40.83
C THR A 585 17.86 2.57 39.94
N ALA A 586 18.85 2.80 39.06
CA ALA A 586 19.46 1.76 38.23
C ALA A 586 19.88 0.51 39.06
N ALA A 587 20.19 0.68 40.35
CA ALA A 587 20.50 -0.40 41.27
C ALA A 587 19.28 -1.28 41.63
N ARG A 588 18.04 -0.77 41.65
CA ARG A 588 16.85 -1.59 41.88
C ARG A 588 16.44 -2.37 40.62
N ILE A 589 16.76 -1.85 39.45
CA ILE A 589 16.50 -2.50 38.17
C ILE A 589 17.53 -3.60 37.87
N SER A 590 18.80 -3.44 38.30
CA SER A 590 19.90 -4.36 37.96
C SER A 590 20.03 -5.58 38.88
N THR A 591 19.36 -5.63 40.04
CA THR A 591 19.54 -6.71 41.01
C THR A 591 18.80 -8.01 40.72
N HIS A 592 17.89 -8.04 39.73
CA HIS A 592 17.13 -9.25 39.36
C HIS A 592 17.36 -9.76 37.94
N ALA A 593 18.25 -9.14 37.16
CA ALA A 593 18.61 -9.65 35.84
C ALA A 593 19.77 -10.65 35.94
N SER A 594 19.61 -11.77 36.62
CA SER A 594 20.37 -12.97 36.25
C SER A 594 19.78 -13.51 34.96
N VAL A 595 20.14 -12.89 33.85
CA VAL A 595 19.85 -13.38 32.54
C VAL A 595 20.52 -14.72 32.37
N ALA A 596 19.72 -15.78 32.32
CA ALA A 596 20.18 -16.99 31.66
C ALA A 596 20.75 -16.58 30.31
N SER A 597 22.01 -16.87 30.07
CA SER A 597 22.70 -16.60 28.82
C SER A 597 21.98 -17.28 27.69
N LEU A 598 21.10 -16.53 27.02
CA LEU A 598 20.55 -16.97 25.76
C LEU A 598 21.65 -16.82 24.74
N ALA A 599 22.12 -17.91 24.21
CA ALA A 599 23.15 -17.99 23.19
C ALA A 599 22.79 -17.04 22.07
N ARG A 600 23.70 -16.14 21.70
CA ARG A 600 23.61 -15.32 20.49
C ARG A 600 23.58 -16.27 19.31
N ASP A 601 22.56 -16.13 18.48
CA ASP A 601 22.61 -16.74 17.16
C ASP A 601 23.71 -16.02 16.36
N PRO A 602 24.76 -16.75 15.88
CA PRO A 602 25.85 -16.14 15.11
C PRO A 602 25.40 -15.48 13.80
N GLN A 603 24.12 -15.64 13.41
CA GLN A 603 23.57 -15.13 12.16
C GLN A 603 22.84 -13.78 12.29
N ASP A 604 22.73 -13.22 13.51
CA ASP A 604 22.20 -11.88 13.74
C ASP A 604 23.23 -10.80 13.33
N ASN A 605 23.63 -10.79 12.07
CA ASN A 605 24.37 -9.66 11.51
C ASN A 605 23.41 -8.50 11.30
N LEU A 606 23.38 -7.61 12.27
CA LEU A 606 22.74 -6.31 12.17
C LEU A 606 23.53 -5.45 11.17
N LEU A 607 22.85 -4.90 10.21
CA LEU A 607 23.39 -3.83 9.40
C LEU A 607 23.36 -2.51 10.21
N PRO A 608 24.33 -1.60 10.02
CA PRO A 608 24.44 -0.35 10.78
C PRO A 608 23.28 0.61 10.60
#